data_8168e9ff812c234e1b2bda575894a5c1
#
_entry.id   8168e9ff812c234e1b2bda575894a5c1
#
_cell.length_a   1.000
_cell.length_b   1.000
_cell.length_c   1.000
_cell.angle_alpha   90.00
_cell.angle_beta   90.00
_cell.angle_gamma   90.00
#
_symmetry.space_group_name_H-M   'P 1'
#
loop_
_entity.id
_entity.type
_entity.pdbx_description
1 polymer ?
#
loop_
_entity_poly.entity_id
_entity_poly.type
_entity_poly.pdbx_seq_one_letter_code
_entity_poly.pdbx_strand_id
1 'polypeptide(L)'
;MICGTAIIVDAAASSEKPPQTTCPGDIEKMKHQPPIEIYSIGTELLNGQIQDTNSYWMAQQIASLGGYVRRIAILDDDVDELRTVLDDPCARDTRLVITTGGLGPTPDDLTVEVLASILDVDVEIDEDLVQRFMENRSIEKRGDVSEGLLKMATRPVGAIAHPNPAGVAPCVEAVKADTTLCALPGPPREVEALFRQTLEPMIAELYSGTRASLRVVVNLPESQCGPILHSVMDACPNTYLKAFVALSERTADGQRLPVDIVAWAQTEEEATDLRARALSLFEQQVAEKGSTMEIVEGA
;
A
#
# COMPACT_ATOMS: atom_id res chain seq x y z
N MET A 1 -15.34 -69.56 -6.42
CA MET A 1 -15.67 -68.83 -7.63
C MET A 1 -16.87 -67.99 -7.34
N ILE A 2 -16.67 -66.73 -7.05
CA ILE A 2 -17.74 -65.76 -6.91
C ILE A 2 -17.35 -64.57 -7.80
N CYS A 3 -18.13 -64.40 -8.89
CA CYS A 3 -17.95 -63.36 -9.87
C CYS A 3 -18.57 -62.09 -9.32
N GLY A 4 -17.74 -61.07 -9.07
CA GLY A 4 -18.19 -59.73 -8.69
C GLY A 4 -18.34 -58.83 -9.90
N THR A 5 -19.56 -58.51 -10.21
CA THR A 5 -19.93 -57.56 -11.30
C THR A 5 -19.64 -56.13 -10.85
N ALA A 6 -18.69 -55.48 -11.51
CA ALA A 6 -18.41 -54.05 -11.30
C ALA A 6 -19.50 -53.23 -12.01
N ILE A 7 -20.21 -52.41 -11.23
CA ILE A 7 -21.13 -51.41 -11.77
C ILE A 7 -20.30 -50.13 -12.10
N ILE A 8 -20.17 -49.83 -13.37
CA ILE A 8 -19.64 -48.59 -13.84
C ILE A 8 -20.79 -47.56 -13.78
N VAL A 9 -20.70 -46.62 -12.84
CA VAL A 9 -21.57 -45.46 -12.80
C VAL A 9 -20.93 -44.36 -13.65
N ASP A 10 -21.53 -44.15 -14.79
CA ASP A 10 -21.16 -43.06 -15.68
C ASP A 10 -21.65 -41.73 -15.05
N ALA A 11 -20.73 -40.99 -14.41
CA ALA A 11 -21.02 -39.69 -13.84
C ALA A 11 -20.64 -38.59 -14.83
N ALA A 12 -21.48 -38.39 -15.85
CA ALA A 12 -21.50 -37.14 -16.60
C ALA A 12 -22.12 -36.03 -15.71
N ALA A 13 -21.33 -35.51 -14.77
CA ALA A 13 -21.69 -34.31 -14.02
C ALA A 13 -21.23 -33.11 -14.82
N SER A 14 -22.20 -32.39 -15.38
CA SER A 14 -22.05 -31.06 -15.93
C SER A 14 -21.32 -30.17 -14.89
N SER A 15 -20.09 -29.76 -15.19
CA SER A 15 -19.35 -28.79 -14.42
C SER A 15 -19.91 -27.38 -14.70
N GLU A 16 -21.05 -27.06 -14.14
CA GLU A 16 -21.43 -25.69 -13.92
C GLU A 16 -20.51 -25.13 -12.82
N LYS A 17 -19.52 -24.32 -13.23
CA LYS A 17 -18.78 -23.46 -12.29
C LYS A 17 -19.80 -22.63 -11.50
N PRO A 18 -19.66 -22.55 -10.16
CA PRO A 18 -20.48 -21.61 -9.41
C PRO A 18 -20.28 -20.21 -10.00
N PRO A 19 -21.32 -19.38 -10.04
CA PRO A 19 -21.20 -18.04 -10.58
C PRO A 19 -20.09 -17.31 -9.83
N GLN A 20 -19.08 -16.87 -10.56
CA GLN A 20 -18.04 -16.00 -10.04
C GLN A 20 -18.73 -14.66 -9.74
N THR A 21 -19.09 -14.45 -8.49
CA THR A 21 -19.48 -13.15 -7.94
C THR A 21 -18.22 -12.28 -7.82
N THR A 22 -17.62 -11.97 -8.94
CA THR A 22 -16.72 -10.81 -9.04
C THR A 22 -17.61 -9.64 -9.43
N CYS A 23 -17.70 -8.65 -8.57
CA CYS A 23 -18.25 -7.36 -8.91
C CYS A 23 -17.27 -6.69 -9.91
N PRO A 24 -17.54 -6.67 -11.22
CA PRO A 24 -16.54 -6.23 -12.20
C PRO A 24 -16.27 -4.73 -12.19
N GLY A 25 -17.18 -3.92 -11.64
CA GLY A 25 -17.12 -2.46 -11.71
C GLY A 25 -16.09 -1.81 -10.77
N ASP A 26 -15.93 -2.34 -9.55
CA ASP A 26 -15.13 -1.67 -8.50
C ASP A 26 -13.63 -1.89 -8.68
N ILE A 27 -13.23 -3.07 -9.12
CA ILE A 27 -11.82 -3.42 -9.37
C ILE A 27 -11.31 -2.74 -10.64
N GLU A 28 -12.18 -2.51 -11.63
CA GLU A 28 -11.76 -1.92 -12.91
C GLU A 28 -11.53 -0.41 -12.81
N LYS A 29 -12.25 0.30 -11.94
CA LYS A 29 -12.08 1.74 -11.71
C LYS A 29 -10.81 2.08 -10.90
N MET A 30 -10.37 1.21 -9.98
CA MET A 30 -9.09 1.37 -9.28
C MET A 30 -7.88 1.00 -10.15
N LYS A 31 -8.06 0.27 -11.24
CA LYS A 31 -6.99 -0.10 -12.19
C LYS A 31 -6.38 1.07 -12.97
N HIS A 32 -7.00 2.24 -12.94
CA HIS A 32 -6.47 3.44 -13.60
C HIS A 32 -5.60 4.32 -12.70
N GLN A 33 -5.50 4.00 -11.41
CA GLN A 33 -4.60 4.72 -10.52
C GLN A 33 -3.22 4.05 -10.52
N PRO A 34 -2.12 4.83 -10.52
CA PRO A 34 -0.77 4.29 -10.43
C PRO A 34 -0.63 3.44 -9.15
N PRO A 35 -0.40 2.12 -9.24
CA PRO A 35 -0.37 1.31 -8.04
C PRO A 35 0.94 1.46 -7.28
N ILE A 36 0.83 1.46 -5.93
CA ILE A 36 1.95 1.36 -4.99
C ILE A 36 1.97 -0.04 -4.39
N GLU A 37 3.16 -0.59 -4.17
CA GLU A 37 3.36 -1.83 -3.44
C GLU A 37 4.32 -1.61 -2.27
N ILE A 38 4.03 -2.23 -1.12
CA ILE A 38 4.81 -2.12 0.11
C ILE A 38 5.31 -3.50 0.51
N TYR A 39 6.60 -3.60 0.82
CA TYR A 39 7.26 -4.83 1.24
C TYR A 39 8.04 -4.59 2.53
N SER A 40 7.62 -5.25 3.62
CA SER A 40 8.37 -5.27 4.87
C SER A 40 9.33 -6.45 4.86
N ILE A 41 10.60 -6.19 5.10
CA ILE A 41 11.68 -7.18 5.07
C ILE A 41 12.14 -7.43 6.50
N GLY A 42 12.12 -8.67 6.94
CA GLY A 42 12.59 -9.08 8.25
C GLY A 42 12.03 -10.43 8.70
N THR A 43 12.93 -11.36 8.96
CA THR A 43 12.61 -12.69 9.49
C THR A 43 11.83 -12.62 10.81
N GLU A 44 12.08 -11.59 11.65
CA GLU A 44 11.39 -11.37 12.92
C GLU A 44 9.90 -11.03 12.74
N LEU A 45 9.54 -10.41 11.61
CA LEU A 45 8.16 -10.12 11.26
C LEU A 45 7.41 -11.40 10.89
N LEU A 46 8.05 -12.27 10.07
CA LEU A 46 7.49 -13.56 9.66
C LEU A 46 7.33 -14.52 10.84
N ASN A 47 8.28 -14.50 11.79
CA ASN A 47 8.22 -15.30 13.00
C ASN A 47 7.25 -14.76 14.06
N GLY A 48 6.61 -13.62 13.80
CA GLY A 48 5.66 -13.00 14.74
C GLY A 48 6.30 -12.45 16.01
N GLN A 49 7.62 -12.22 16.01
CA GLN A 49 8.34 -11.63 17.14
C GLN A 49 8.07 -10.12 17.24
N ILE A 50 7.92 -9.48 16.10
CA ILE A 50 7.59 -8.06 15.97
C ILE A 50 6.40 -7.93 15.03
N GLN A 51 5.47 -7.03 15.35
CA GLN A 51 4.36 -6.71 14.47
C GLN A 51 4.80 -5.71 13.41
N ASP A 52 4.44 -5.95 12.14
CA ASP A 52 4.59 -4.96 11.08
C ASP A 52 3.60 -3.79 11.28
N THR A 53 4.09 -2.73 11.89
CA THR A 53 3.35 -1.48 12.05
C THR A 53 3.65 -0.48 10.92
N ASN A 54 4.78 -0.65 10.24
CA ASN A 54 5.23 0.25 9.18
C ASN A 54 4.32 0.21 7.97
N SER A 55 4.03 -0.99 7.43
CA SER A 55 3.15 -1.14 6.27
C SER A 55 1.77 -0.60 6.52
N TYR A 56 1.20 -0.87 7.69
CA TYR A 56 -0.11 -0.37 8.06
C TYR A 56 -0.14 1.17 8.11
N TRP A 57 0.85 1.78 8.78
CA TRP A 57 0.95 3.22 8.88
C TRP A 57 1.18 3.87 7.50
N MET A 58 2.10 3.36 6.70
CA MET A 58 2.36 3.86 5.34
C MET A 58 1.11 3.76 4.47
N ALA A 59 0.37 2.66 4.53
CA ALA A 59 -0.88 2.50 3.78
C ALA A 59 -1.92 3.56 4.16
N GLN A 60 -2.02 3.93 5.45
CA GLN A 60 -2.90 5.02 5.89
C GLN A 60 -2.44 6.38 5.33
N GLN A 61 -1.13 6.68 5.36
CA GLN A 61 -0.60 7.93 4.81
C GLN A 61 -0.83 7.99 3.29
N ILE A 62 -0.51 6.92 2.56
CA ILE A 62 -0.73 6.83 1.11
C ILE A 62 -2.21 7.05 0.78
N ALA A 63 -3.11 6.38 1.50
CA ALA A 63 -4.54 6.56 1.30
C ALA A 63 -5.00 8.00 1.59
N SER A 64 -4.44 8.68 2.60
CA SER A 64 -4.76 10.08 2.90
C SER A 64 -4.32 11.04 1.79
N LEU A 65 -3.27 10.69 1.06
CA LEU A 65 -2.77 11.42 -0.12
C LEU A 65 -3.52 11.05 -1.41
N GLY A 66 -4.55 10.22 -1.33
CA GLY A 66 -5.31 9.76 -2.49
C GLY A 66 -4.69 8.57 -3.21
N GLY A 67 -3.61 8.02 -2.68
CA GLY A 67 -2.88 6.93 -3.30
C GLY A 67 -3.55 5.56 -3.17
N TYR A 68 -3.14 4.64 -4.03
CA TYR A 68 -3.64 3.27 -4.09
C TYR A 68 -2.55 2.25 -3.79
N VAL A 69 -2.63 1.60 -2.63
CA VAL A 69 -1.76 0.47 -2.29
C VAL A 69 -2.40 -0.81 -2.83
N ARG A 70 -1.76 -1.41 -3.83
CA ARG A 70 -2.23 -2.66 -4.46
C ARG A 70 -1.82 -3.89 -3.68
N ARG A 71 -0.66 -3.87 -3.05
CA ARG A 71 -0.09 -5.02 -2.33
C ARG A 71 0.69 -4.59 -1.11
N ILE A 72 0.56 -5.36 -0.06
CA ILE A 72 1.45 -5.36 1.11
C ILE A 72 1.90 -6.80 1.33
N ALA A 73 3.19 -7.03 1.50
CA ALA A 73 3.73 -8.33 1.84
C ALA A 73 4.90 -8.21 2.83
N ILE A 74 5.10 -9.27 3.61
CA ILE A 74 6.27 -9.43 4.48
C ILE A 74 7.15 -10.49 3.82
N LEU A 75 8.45 -10.20 3.71
CA LEU A 75 9.44 -11.03 3.07
C LEU A 75 10.54 -11.41 4.04
N ASP A 76 11.14 -12.56 3.82
CA ASP A 76 12.35 -12.99 4.55
C ASP A 76 13.59 -12.23 4.05
N ASP A 77 14.65 -12.21 4.86
CA ASP A 77 15.98 -11.70 4.52
C ASP A 77 16.74 -12.69 3.60
N ASP A 78 16.06 -13.17 2.55
CA ASP A 78 16.61 -14.08 1.54
C ASP A 78 16.80 -13.36 0.19
N VAL A 79 18.05 -13.38 -0.32
CA VAL A 79 18.42 -12.62 -1.53
C VAL A 79 17.64 -13.05 -2.76
N ASP A 80 17.43 -14.36 -2.94
CA ASP A 80 16.79 -14.89 -4.15
C ASP A 80 15.30 -14.60 -4.13
N GLU A 81 14.67 -14.69 -2.95
CA GLU A 81 13.27 -14.30 -2.74
C GLU A 81 13.09 -12.81 -2.96
N LEU A 82 13.88 -11.98 -2.27
CA LEU A 82 13.81 -10.52 -2.38
C LEU A 82 14.00 -10.06 -3.82
N ARG A 83 15.01 -10.60 -4.52
CA ARG A 83 15.25 -10.28 -5.92
C ARG A 83 14.06 -10.60 -6.80
N THR A 84 13.50 -11.80 -6.66
CA THR A 84 12.36 -12.25 -7.46
C THR A 84 11.13 -11.39 -7.21
N VAL A 85 10.82 -11.13 -5.91
CA VAL A 85 9.60 -10.41 -5.52
C VAL A 85 9.70 -8.92 -5.84
N LEU A 86 10.87 -8.29 -5.69
CA LEU A 86 11.04 -6.86 -5.93
C LEU A 86 11.26 -6.51 -7.42
N ASP A 87 11.67 -7.48 -8.26
CA ASP A 87 11.77 -7.29 -9.71
C ASP A 87 10.41 -7.42 -10.43
N ASP A 88 9.52 -8.29 -9.94
CA ASP A 88 8.19 -8.52 -10.51
C ASP A 88 7.31 -7.23 -10.63
N PRO A 89 7.27 -6.31 -9.64
CA PRO A 89 6.59 -5.02 -9.78
C PRO A 89 7.08 -4.17 -10.96
N CYS A 90 8.39 -4.22 -11.28
CA CYS A 90 8.97 -3.47 -12.39
C CYS A 90 8.53 -4.01 -13.77
N ALA A 91 8.16 -5.28 -13.84
CA ALA A 91 7.61 -5.91 -15.06
C ALA A 91 6.09 -5.65 -15.20
N ARG A 92 5.44 -5.13 -14.17
CA ARG A 92 4.05 -4.74 -14.15
C ARG A 92 3.92 -3.22 -14.24
N ASP A 93 2.74 -2.70 -14.09
CA ASP A 93 2.45 -1.26 -14.11
C ASP A 93 2.60 -0.57 -12.74
N THR A 94 3.40 -1.15 -11.81
CA THR A 94 3.67 -0.56 -10.49
C THR A 94 4.49 0.72 -10.66
N ARG A 95 4.05 1.81 -10.07
CA ARG A 95 4.75 3.09 -10.18
C ARG A 95 5.70 3.37 -9.04
N LEU A 96 5.37 2.87 -7.85
CA LEU A 96 6.20 3.03 -6.65
C LEU A 96 6.22 1.72 -5.87
N VAL A 97 7.40 1.23 -5.59
CA VAL A 97 7.68 0.13 -4.67
C VAL A 97 8.36 0.71 -3.44
N ILE A 98 7.82 0.44 -2.28
CA ILE A 98 8.39 0.86 -1.00
C ILE A 98 8.81 -0.39 -0.25
N THR A 99 10.08 -0.50 0.13
CA THR A 99 10.55 -1.51 1.07
C THR A 99 10.88 -0.88 2.41
N THR A 100 10.78 -1.64 3.50
CA THR A 100 11.22 -1.24 4.84
C THR A 100 11.93 -2.40 5.51
N GLY A 101 13.16 -2.16 5.98
CA GLY A 101 14.07 -3.16 6.52
C GLY A 101 15.26 -3.47 5.61
N GLY A 102 16.24 -4.19 6.14
CA GLY A 102 17.43 -4.64 5.42
C GLY A 102 18.42 -3.55 5.00
N LEU A 103 18.41 -2.36 5.66
CA LEU A 103 19.34 -1.25 5.41
C LEU A 103 20.31 -1.01 6.59
N GLY A 104 20.39 -1.91 7.53
CA GLY A 104 21.25 -1.80 8.71
C GLY A 104 22.71 -2.16 8.42
N PRO A 105 23.54 -2.23 9.49
CA PRO A 105 24.96 -2.51 9.37
C PRO A 105 25.31 -4.01 9.39
N THR A 106 24.33 -4.90 9.56
CA THR A 106 24.58 -6.33 9.77
C THR A 106 24.68 -7.09 8.44
N PRO A 107 25.26 -8.30 8.41
CA PRO A 107 25.42 -9.05 7.16
C PRO A 107 24.11 -9.49 6.50
N ASP A 108 23.03 -9.59 7.26
CA ASP A 108 21.67 -9.92 6.83
C ASP A 108 20.89 -8.70 6.27
N ASP A 109 21.42 -7.49 6.41
CA ASP A 109 20.88 -6.30 5.75
C ASP A 109 21.28 -6.29 4.28
N LEU A 110 20.44 -6.80 3.38
CA LEU A 110 20.79 -7.11 1.98
C LEU A 110 19.99 -6.29 0.96
N THR A 111 19.16 -5.37 1.39
CA THR A 111 18.23 -4.65 0.50
C THR A 111 18.97 -3.83 -0.56
N VAL A 112 20.11 -3.19 -0.23
CA VAL A 112 20.90 -2.41 -1.19
C VAL A 112 21.48 -3.29 -2.29
N GLU A 113 22.07 -4.42 -1.92
CA GLU A 113 22.67 -5.38 -2.84
C GLU A 113 21.61 -6.00 -3.77
N VAL A 114 20.42 -6.29 -3.22
CA VAL A 114 19.28 -6.77 -4.01
C VAL A 114 18.83 -5.71 -5.01
N LEU A 115 18.68 -4.45 -4.61
CA LEU A 115 18.33 -3.36 -5.53
C LEU A 115 19.37 -3.20 -6.63
N ALA A 116 20.67 -3.23 -6.29
CA ALA A 116 21.76 -3.16 -7.29
C ALA A 116 21.68 -4.32 -8.29
N SER A 117 21.43 -5.55 -7.81
CA SER A 117 21.22 -6.73 -8.66
C SER A 117 20.00 -6.60 -9.59
N ILE A 118 18.89 -6.05 -9.11
CA ILE A 118 17.69 -5.80 -9.93
C ILE A 118 17.96 -4.78 -11.03
N LEU A 119 18.78 -3.77 -10.72
CA LEU A 119 19.16 -2.70 -11.65
C LEU A 119 20.29 -3.10 -12.60
N ASP A 120 20.94 -4.24 -12.37
CA ASP A 120 22.15 -4.70 -13.09
C ASP A 120 23.30 -3.68 -13.00
N VAL A 121 23.55 -3.18 -11.79
CA VAL A 121 24.62 -2.23 -11.48
C VAL A 121 25.42 -2.67 -10.24
N ASP A 122 26.61 -2.11 -10.06
CA ASP A 122 27.38 -2.27 -8.83
C ASP A 122 26.83 -1.40 -7.69
N VAL A 123 27.34 -1.65 -6.47
CA VAL A 123 27.13 -0.76 -5.31
C VAL A 123 28.31 0.20 -5.18
N GLU A 124 28.04 1.40 -4.69
CA GLU A 124 29.07 2.40 -4.39
C GLU A 124 28.82 3.01 -3.01
N ILE A 125 29.85 3.56 -2.40
CA ILE A 125 29.75 4.32 -1.14
C ILE A 125 29.38 5.76 -1.50
N ASP A 126 28.32 6.26 -0.88
CA ASP A 126 27.93 7.67 -0.94
C ASP A 126 28.81 8.48 0.02
N GLU A 127 29.82 9.17 -0.51
CA GLU A 127 30.77 9.92 0.30
C GLU A 127 30.12 11.16 0.99
N ASP A 128 29.04 11.69 0.46
CA ASP A 128 28.29 12.78 1.10
C ASP A 128 27.59 12.28 2.38
N LEU A 129 27.04 11.06 2.34
CA LEU A 129 26.52 10.40 3.54
C LEU A 129 27.63 10.09 4.54
N VAL A 130 28.77 9.59 4.08
CA VAL A 130 29.94 9.34 4.96
C VAL A 130 30.37 10.61 5.65
N GLN A 131 30.48 11.72 4.91
CA GLN A 131 30.82 13.02 5.46
C GLN A 131 29.80 13.46 6.54
N ARG A 132 28.50 13.30 6.29
CA ARG A 132 27.44 13.57 7.28
C ARG A 132 27.58 12.68 8.53
N PHE A 133 27.90 11.40 8.36
CA PHE A 133 28.12 10.50 9.51
C PHE A 133 29.32 10.93 10.33
N MET A 134 30.40 11.36 9.67
CA MET A 134 31.58 11.90 10.35
C MET A 134 31.24 13.14 11.16
N GLU A 135 30.53 14.09 10.58
CA GLU A 135 30.10 15.33 11.25
C GLU A 135 29.19 15.05 12.45
N ASN A 136 28.16 14.22 12.27
CA ASN A 136 27.17 13.92 13.29
C ASN A 136 27.79 13.12 14.48
N ARG A 137 28.88 12.39 14.25
CA ARG A 137 29.54 11.54 15.25
C ARG A 137 30.89 12.06 15.69
N SER A 138 31.29 13.25 15.23
CA SER A 138 32.61 13.85 15.51
C SER A 138 33.77 12.92 15.16
N ILE A 139 33.68 12.20 14.03
CA ILE A 139 34.73 11.37 13.47
C ILE A 139 35.64 12.24 12.62
N GLU A 140 36.91 12.40 13.01
CA GLU A 140 37.85 13.33 12.37
C GLU A 140 38.44 12.77 11.06
N LYS A 141 38.60 11.45 10.96
CA LYS A 141 39.26 10.84 9.81
C LYS A 141 38.34 9.80 9.13
N ARG A 142 38.32 9.85 7.81
CA ARG A 142 37.60 8.87 6.98
C ARG A 142 37.94 7.42 7.32
N GLY A 143 39.21 7.14 7.68
CA GLY A 143 39.68 5.80 8.06
C GLY A 143 39.14 5.30 9.41
N ASP A 144 38.57 6.17 10.22
CA ASP A 144 38.01 5.81 11.53
C ASP A 144 36.47 5.53 11.43
N VAL A 145 35.88 5.68 10.24
CA VAL A 145 34.48 5.32 9.99
C VAL A 145 34.35 3.80 10.00
N SER A 146 33.47 3.27 10.84
CA SER A 146 33.28 1.83 10.98
C SER A 146 32.71 1.19 9.71
N GLU A 147 33.01 -0.09 9.50
CA GLU A 147 32.48 -0.86 8.36
C GLU A 147 30.94 -0.83 8.31
N GLY A 148 30.26 -0.91 9.45
CA GLY A 148 28.82 -0.82 9.53
C GLY A 148 28.26 0.55 9.07
N LEU A 149 28.96 1.66 9.38
CA LEU A 149 28.58 2.98 8.87
C LEU A 149 28.83 3.08 7.35
N LEU A 150 29.93 2.49 6.87
CA LEU A 150 30.22 2.45 5.43
C LEU A 150 29.17 1.63 4.69
N LYS A 151 28.75 0.49 5.25
CA LYS A 151 27.67 -0.31 4.69
C LYS A 151 26.38 0.48 4.61
N MET A 152 25.97 1.20 5.66
CA MET A 152 24.78 2.06 5.64
C MET A 152 24.89 3.28 4.71
N ALA A 153 26.10 3.60 4.24
CA ALA A 153 26.34 4.64 3.24
C ALA A 153 26.42 4.05 1.79
N THR A 154 26.21 2.75 1.58
CA THR A 154 26.18 2.17 0.24
C THR A 154 24.84 2.40 -0.46
N ARG A 155 24.91 2.54 -1.78
CA ARG A 155 23.75 2.60 -2.68
C ARG A 155 24.07 1.95 -4.02
N PRO A 156 23.08 1.53 -4.79
CA PRO A 156 23.31 1.17 -6.19
C PRO A 156 23.86 2.35 -6.98
N VAL A 157 24.77 2.09 -7.92
CA VAL A 157 25.29 3.14 -8.81
C VAL A 157 24.14 3.80 -9.55
N GLY A 158 24.08 5.13 -9.51
CA GLY A 158 23.01 5.93 -10.12
C GLY A 158 21.75 6.10 -9.25
N ALA A 159 21.64 5.42 -8.12
CA ALA A 159 20.55 5.65 -7.15
C ALA A 159 20.80 6.94 -6.34
N ILE A 160 19.77 7.45 -5.68
CA ILE A 160 19.83 8.61 -4.78
C ILE A 160 19.69 8.12 -3.35
N ALA A 161 20.57 8.56 -2.47
CA ALA A 161 20.47 8.31 -1.04
C ALA A 161 19.98 9.59 -0.32
N HIS A 162 18.74 9.55 0.16
CA HIS A 162 18.15 10.64 0.92
C HIS A 162 18.53 10.52 2.40
N PRO A 163 19.19 11.53 2.98
CA PRO A 163 19.64 11.48 4.35
C PRO A 163 18.48 11.34 5.35
N ASN A 164 18.66 10.48 6.34
CA ASN A 164 17.67 10.22 7.37
C ASN A 164 17.69 11.31 8.45
N PRO A 165 16.60 12.05 8.67
CA PRO A 165 16.55 13.08 9.72
C PRO A 165 16.38 12.51 11.12
N ALA A 166 16.00 11.23 11.28
CA ALA A 166 15.71 10.59 12.56
C ALA A 166 16.65 9.43 12.91
N GLY A 167 17.57 9.07 11.99
CA GLY A 167 18.44 7.92 12.16
C GLY A 167 19.70 7.99 11.31
N VAL A 168 20.24 6.83 10.93
CA VAL A 168 21.50 6.71 10.19
C VAL A 168 21.27 6.21 8.77
N ALA A 169 20.61 5.07 8.61
CA ALA A 169 20.36 4.49 7.29
C ALA A 169 19.47 5.42 6.44
N PRO A 170 19.86 5.73 5.20
CA PRO A 170 19.10 6.64 4.32
C PRO A 170 17.83 5.99 3.79
N CYS A 171 17.01 6.77 3.08
CA CYS A 171 16.13 6.21 2.06
C CYS A 171 16.93 6.09 0.77
N VAL A 172 16.96 4.90 0.18
CA VAL A 172 17.61 4.66 -1.11
C VAL A 172 16.55 4.64 -2.20
N GLU A 173 16.63 5.62 -3.11
CA GLU A 173 15.73 5.76 -4.25
C GLU A 173 16.44 5.32 -5.53
N ALA A 174 15.82 4.43 -6.27
CA ALA A 174 16.31 3.95 -7.56
C ALA A 174 15.14 3.85 -8.55
N VAL A 175 15.43 3.89 -9.85
CA VAL A 175 14.42 3.79 -10.89
C VAL A 175 14.76 2.64 -11.83
N LYS A 176 13.80 1.74 -12.06
CA LYS A 176 13.85 0.71 -13.09
C LYS A 176 12.65 0.84 -14.02
N ALA A 177 12.90 1.10 -15.28
CA ALA A 177 11.85 1.42 -16.27
C ALA A 177 10.94 2.57 -15.75
N ASP A 178 9.64 2.31 -15.59
CA ASP A 178 8.66 3.28 -15.10
C ASP A 178 8.37 3.15 -13.59
N THR A 179 9.13 2.31 -12.88
CA THR A 179 8.94 2.02 -11.45
C THR A 179 10.02 2.70 -10.62
N THR A 180 9.61 3.49 -9.65
CA THR A 180 10.49 4.00 -8.59
C THR A 180 10.54 2.98 -7.45
N LEU A 181 11.74 2.62 -7.01
CA LEU A 181 12.03 1.74 -5.88
C LEU A 181 12.58 2.60 -4.73
N CYS A 182 11.90 2.62 -3.60
CA CYS A 182 12.33 3.36 -2.41
C CYS A 182 12.54 2.39 -1.25
N ALA A 183 13.78 2.21 -0.81
CA ALA A 183 14.10 1.41 0.35
C ALA A 183 14.25 2.29 1.60
N LEU A 184 13.51 1.96 2.64
CA LEU A 184 13.49 2.63 3.94
C LEU A 184 14.09 1.71 5.02
N PRO A 185 14.68 2.27 6.10
CA PRO A 185 15.09 1.47 7.26
C PRO A 185 13.91 0.80 7.97
N GLY A 186 14.21 -0.10 8.93
CA GLY A 186 13.20 -0.83 9.70
C GLY A 186 12.53 -0.03 10.85
N PRO A 187 13.26 0.78 11.65
CA PRO A 187 12.69 1.45 12.82
C PRO A 187 11.53 2.39 12.46
N PRO A 188 10.34 2.28 13.09
CA PRO A 188 9.16 3.06 12.73
C PRO A 188 9.38 4.57 12.71
N ARG A 189 10.10 5.11 13.71
CA ARG A 189 10.43 6.54 13.78
C ARG A 189 11.22 7.03 12.55
N GLU A 190 12.11 6.19 12.02
CA GLU A 190 12.93 6.50 10.85
C GLU A 190 12.07 6.43 9.58
N VAL A 191 11.22 5.40 9.48
CA VAL A 191 10.26 5.24 8.39
C VAL A 191 9.34 6.46 8.30
N GLU A 192 8.75 6.89 9.42
CA GLU A 192 7.87 8.06 9.45
C GLU A 192 8.57 9.34 8.99
N ALA A 193 9.80 9.57 9.46
CA ALA A 193 10.56 10.75 9.13
C ALA A 193 10.95 10.81 7.64
N LEU A 194 11.44 9.70 7.09
CA LEU A 194 11.81 9.57 5.68
C LEU A 194 10.57 9.58 4.77
N PHE A 195 9.49 8.96 5.19
CA PHE A 195 8.24 9.01 4.45
C PHE A 195 7.78 10.46 4.24
N ARG A 196 7.71 11.23 5.31
CA ARG A 196 7.29 12.65 5.24
C ARG A 196 8.23 13.51 4.41
N GLN A 197 9.55 13.25 4.52
CA GLN A 197 10.56 14.02 3.81
C GLN A 197 10.63 13.68 2.32
N THR A 198 10.54 12.39 1.97
CA THR A 198 10.89 11.89 0.64
C THR A 198 9.67 11.33 -0.10
N LEU A 199 8.90 10.43 0.52
CA LEU A 199 7.83 9.72 -0.16
C LEU A 199 6.54 10.53 -0.29
N GLU A 200 6.19 11.32 0.71
CA GLU A 200 4.98 12.14 0.71
C GLU A 200 4.91 13.10 -0.49
N PRO A 201 5.98 13.88 -0.81
CA PRO A 201 5.99 14.70 -2.01
C PRO A 201 5.89 13.90 -3.31
N MET A 202 6.59 12.75 -3.41
CA MET A 202 6.54 11.87 -4.59
C MET A 202 5.14 11.29 -4.81
N ILE A 203 4.49 10.86 -3.73
CA ILE A 203 3.13 10.33 -3.78
C ILE A 203 2.14 11.43 -4.12
N ALA A 204 2.27 12.63 -3.55
CA ALA A 204 1.43 13.77 -3.88
C ALA A 204 1.54 14.15 -5.36
N GLU A 205 2.72 14.08 -5.95
CA GLU A 205 2.94 14.31 -7.38
C GLU A 205 2.32 13.19 -8.22
N LEU A 206 2.54 11.92 -7.82
CA LEU A 206 2.01 10.73 -8.51
C LEU A 206 0.48 10.73 -8.57
N TYR A 207 -0.17 11.24 -7.53
CA TYR A 207 -1.63 11.35 -7.41
C TYR A 207 -2.09 12.81 -7.44
N SER A 208 -1.51 13.63 -8.30
CA SER A 208 -1.83 15.06 -8.45
C SER A 208 -3.30 15.33 -8.84
N GLY A 209 -4.12 14.29 -9.03
CA GLY A 209 -5.57 14.39 -9.06
C GLY A 209 -6.12 14.66 -7.66
N THR A 210 -7.07 15.59 -7.55
CA THR A 210 -7.65 15.97 -6.27
C THR A 210 -8.64 14.94 -5.76
N ARG A 211 -8.61 14.68 -4.46
CA ARG A 211 -9.51 13.76 -3.75
C ARG A 211 -10.41 14.56 -2.81
N ALA A 212 -11.70 14.21 -2.79
CA ALA A 212 -12.62 14.63 -1.75
C ALA A 212 -13.23 13.40 -1.08
N SER A 213 -13.23 13.37 0.26
CA SER A 213 -13.80 12.27 1.02
C SER A 213 -14.66 12.76 2.16
N LEU A 214 -15.61 11.93 2.57
CA LEU A 214 -16.37 12.11 3.81
C LEU A 214 -16.80 10.75 4.34
N ARG A 215 -17.08 10.68 5.62
CA ARG A 215 -17.67 9.53 6.28
C ARG A 215 -19.11 9.82 6.67
N VAL A 216 -19.98 8.86 6.40
CA VAL A 216 -21.34 8.83 6.89
C VAL A 216 -21.57 7.59 7.74
N VAL A 217 -22.56 7.63 8.64
CA VAL A 217 -23.04 6.45 9.33
C VAL A 217 -24.48 6.22 8.90
N VAL A 218 -24.75 5.05 8.33
CA VAL A 218 -26.09 4.67 7.86
C VAL A 218 -26.70 3.65 8.80
N ASN A 219 -28.01 3.76 9.03
CA ASN A 219 -28.75 2.83 9.90
C ASN A 219 -29.33 1.67 9.06
N LEU A 220 -28.45 0.94 8.34
CA LEU A 220 -28.80 -0.21 7.52
C LEU A 220 -27.82 -1.37 7.76
N PRO A 221 -28.30 -2.62 7.70
CA PRO A 221 -27.38 -3.75 7.66
C PRO A 221 -26.60 -3.77 6.34
N GLU A 222 -25.38 -4.33 6.38
CA GLU A 222 -24.49 -4.41 5.22
C GLU A 222 -25.17 -4.99 3.98
N SER A 223 -25.96 -6.06 4.13
CA SER A 223 -26.69 -6.73 3.04
C SER A 223 -27.65 -5.82 2.28
N GLN A 224 -28.17 -4.78 2.94
CA GLN A 224 -29.04 -3.78 2.31
C GLN A 224 -28.26 -2.56 1.81
N CYS A 225 -27.16 -2.25 2.46
CA CYS A 225 -26.27 -1.15 2.09
C CYS A 225 -25.46 -1.49 0.82
N GLY A 226 -24.96 -2.72 0.66
CA GLY A 226 -24.13 -3.15 -0.47
C GLY A 226 -24.70 -2.82 -1.85
N PRO A 227 -25.94 -3.18 -2.16
CA PRO A 227 -26.56 -2.81 -3.45
C PRO A 227 -26.64 -1.30 -3.70
N ILE A 228 -26.81 -0.50 -2.65
CA ILE A 228 -26.81 0.98 -2.75
C ILE A 228 -25.43 1.49 -3.11
N LEU A 229 -24.37 0.96 -2.43
CA LEU A 229 -22.98 1.35 -2.73
C LEU A 229 -22.67 1.11 -4.22
N HIS A 230 -22.99 -0.07 -4.76
CA HIS A 230 -22.77 -0.39 -6.16
C HIS A 230 -23.54 0.55 -7.10
N SER A 231 -24.82 0.76 -6.83
CA SER A 231 -25.66 1.64 -7.64
C SER A 231 -25.11 3.06 -7.70
N VAL A 232 -24.63 3.60 -6.59
CA VAL A 232 -24.04 4.94 -6.54
C VAL A 232 -22.71 5.00 -7.30
N MET A 233 -21.83 4.01 -7.12
CA MET A 233 -20.56 3.95 -7.84
C MET A 233 -20.75 3.81 -9.35
N ASP A 234 -21.76 3.07 -9.80
CA ASP A 234 -22.09 2.96 -11.22
C ASP A 234 -22.62 4.27 -11.80
N ALA A 235 -23.44 5.00 -11.03
CA ALA A 235 -24.02 6.27 -11.46
C ALA A 235 -23.02 7.45 -11.37
N CYS A 236 -22.01 7.33 -10.51
CA CYS A 236 -20.98 8.35 -10.26
C CYS A 236 -19.59 7.76 -10.52
N PRO A 237 -19.13 7.66 -11.78
CA PRO A 237 -17.76 7.24 -12.10
C PRO A 237 -16.72 8.07 -11.37
N ASN A 238 -15.57 7.46 -11.02
CA ASN A 238 -14.50 8.03 -10.19
C ASN A 238 -14.94 8.30 -8.74
N THR A 239 -15.91 7.51 -8.23
CA THR A 239 -16.21 7.45 -6.80
C THR A 239 -15.98 6.05 -6.26
N TYR A 240 -15.68 5.97 -4.96
CA TYR A 240 -15.59 4.72 -4.23
C TYR A 240 -16.34 4.85 -2.92
N LEU A 241 -17.26 3.92 -2.68
CA LEU A 241 -18.03 3.85 -1.46
C LEU A 241 -17.70 2.54 -0.74
N LYS A 242 -17.30 2.64 0.53
CA LYS A 242 -16.89 1.49 1.34
C LYS A 242 -17.59 1.46 2.69
N ALA A 243 -18.32 0.40 2.96
CA ALA A 243 -18.85 0.10 4.28
C ALA A 243 -17.81 -0.60 5.17
N PHE A 244 -17.72 -0.20 6.44
CA PHE A 244 -16.80 -0.76 7.42
C PHE A 244 -17.55 -1.57 8.48
N VAL A 245 -17.83 -2.83 8.18
CA VAL A 245 -18.56 -3.75 9.05
C VAL A 245 -17.86 -3.96 10.40
N ALA A 246 -16.53 -4.03 10.39
CA ALA A 246 -15.73 -4.17 11.61
C ALA A 246 -15.86 -2.98 12.57
N LEU A 247 -16.28 -1.79 12.06
CA LEU A 247 -16.52 -0.58 12.85
C LEU A 247 -18.01 -0.36 13.11
N SER A 248 -18.88 -1.29 12.71
CA SER A 248 -20.32 -1.12 12.89
C SER A 248 -20.73 -1.41 14.32
N GLU A 249 -21.71 -0.66 14.79
CA GLU A 249 -22.32 -0.83 16.11
C GLU A 249 -23.76 -1.35 15.98
N ARG A 250 -24.15 -2.31 16.81
CA ARG A 250 -25.54 -2.76 16.92
C ARG A 250 -26.24 -1.92 18.00
N THR A 251 -27.34 -1.29 17.62
CA THR A 251 -28.19 -0.52 18.51
C THR A 251 -29.58 -1.14 18.59
N ALA A 252 -30.41 -0.67 19.52
CA ALA A 252 -31.82 -1.11 19.63
C ALA A 252 -32.63 -0.82 18.35
N ASP A 253 -32.23 0.20 17.59
CA ASP A 253 -32.93 0.70 16.40
C ASP A 253 -32.32 0.16 15.10
N GLY A 254 -31.29 -0.72 15.16
CA GLY A 254 -30.66 -1.31 13.96
C GLY A 254 -29.14 -1.38 14.05
N GLN A 255 -28.47 -1.31 12.89
CA GLN A 255 -27.03 -1.36 12.75
C GLN A 255 -26.51 -0.01 12.26
N ARG A 256 -25.68 0.66 13.05
CA ARG A 256 -24.95 1.86 12.67
C ARG A 256 -23.70 1.44 11.87
N LEU A 257 -23.74 1.58 10.56
CA LEU A 257 -22.70 1.14 9.64
C LEU A 257 -21.95 2.35 9.07
N PRO A 258 -20.67 2.54 9.41
CA PRO A 258 -19.84 3.58 8.80
C PRO A 258 -19.59 3.30 7.32
N VAL A 259 -19.72 4.33 6.49
CA VAL A 259 -19.47 4.28 5.05
C VAL A 259 -18.62 5.47 4.66
N ASP A 260 -17.49 5.22 4.01
CA ASP A 260 -16.69 6.27 3.37
C ASP A 260 -17.16 6.48 1.94
N ILE A 261 -17.31 7.74 1.57
CA ILE A 261 -17.59 8.20 0.21
C ILE A 261 -16.37 8.99 -0.26
N VAL A 262 -15.69 8.49 -1.26
CA VAL A 262 -14.48 9.08 -1.82
C VAL A 262 -14.72 9.39 -3.29
N ALA A 263 -14.30 10.56 -3.75
CA ALA A 263 -14.35 10.98 -5.14
C ALA A 263 -12.98 11.50 -5.58
N TRP A 264 -12.63 11.27 -6.85
CA TRP A 264 -11.40 11.76 -7.47
C TRP A 264 -11.73 12.54 -8.74
N ALA A 265 -11.06 13.69 -8.92
CA ALA A 265 -11.15 14.52 -10.12
C ALA A 265 -9.84 15.28 -10.36
N GLN A 266 -9.77 16.06 -11.44
CA GLN A 266 -8.56 16.82 -11.75
C GLN A 266 -8.39 18.08 -10.89
N THR A 267 -9.49 18.59 -10.33
CA THR A 267 -9.49 19.74 -9.43
C THR A 267 -10.25 19.46 -8.14
N GLU A 268 -9.97 20.24 -7.10
CA GLU A 268 -10.64 20.12 -5.80
C GLU A 268 -12.15 20.41 -5.89
N GLU A 269 -12.51 21.39 -6.71
CA GLU A 269 -13.89 21.74 -6.97
C GLU A 269 -14.65 20.57 -7.62
N GLU A 270 -14.09 20.00 -8.69
CA GLU A 270 -14.69 18.83 -9.37
C GLU A 270 -14.79 17.60 -8.45
N ALA A 271 -13.77 17.30 -7.63
CA ALA A 271 -13.80 16.20 -6.68
C ALA A 271 -14.87 16.42 -5.61
N THR A 272 -14.98 17.64 -5.10
CA THR A 272 -15.98 18.03 -4.11
C THR A 272 -17.40 17.92 -4.67
N ASP A 273 -17.61 18.40 -5.91
CA ASP A 273 -18.91 18.31 -6.60
C ASP A 273 -19.30 16.85 -6.88
N LEU A 274 -18.33 16.03 -7.32
CA LEU A 274 -18.58 14.62 -7.57
C LEU A 274 -18.91 13.86 -6.28
N ARG A 275 -18.19 14.15 -5.17
CA ARG A 275 -18.51 13.61 -3.85
C ARG A 275 -19.90 14.03 -3.39
N ALA A 276 -20.26 15.30 -3.56
CA ALA A 276 -21.58 15.81 -3.19
C ALA A 276 -22.70 15.12 -3.98
N ARG A 277 -22.51 14.88 -5.28
CA ARG A 277 -23.44 14.11 -6.09
C ARG A 277 -23.59 12.66 -5.61
N ALA A 278 -22.48 11.98 -5.32
CA ALA A 278 -22.49 10.62 -4.80
C ALA A 278 -23.18 10.54 -3.43
N LEU A 279 -22.93 11.50 -2.55
CA LEU A 279 -23.59 11.63 -1.25
C LEU A 279 -25.10 11.79 -1.40
N SER A 280 -25.55 12.71 -2.26
CA SER A 280 -26.97 12.96 -2.48
C SER A 280 -27.70 11.73 -3.03
N LEU A 281 -27.07 11.00 -3.95
CA LEU A 281 -27.64 9.78 -4.50
C LEU A 281 -27.67 8.65 -3.46
N PHE A 282 -26.63 8.54 -2.65
CA PHE A 282 -26.58 7.58 -1.53
C PHE A 282 -27.67 7.87 -0.51
N GLU A 283 -27.84 9.12 -0.10
CA GLU A 283 -28.87 9.57 0.84
C GLU A 283 -30.29 9.26 0.32
N GLN A 284 -30.54 9.56 -0.97
CA GLN A 284 -31.82 9.25 -1.59
C GLN A 284 -32.12 7.74 -1.53
N GLN A 285 -31.18 6.89 -1.92
CA GLN A 285 -31.40 5.43 -1.92
C GLN A 285 -31.51 4.84 -0.51
N VAL A 286 -30.82 5.41 0.49
CA VAL A 286 -30.98 5.05 1.90
C VAL A 286 -32.40 5.42 2.36
N ALA A 287 -32.90 6.60 2.02
CA ALA A 287 -34.25 7.05 2.35
C ALA A 287 -35.33 6.17 1.69
N GLU A 288 -35.13 5.71 0.45
CA GLU A 288 -36.01 4.75 -0.24
C GLU A 288 -36.14 3.40 0.50
N LYS A 289 -35.13 3.04 1.32
CA LYS A 289 -35.18 1.88 2.23
C LYS A 289 -35.85 2.20 3.58
N GLY A 290 -36.34 3.43 3.77
CA GLY A 290 -36.93 3.85 5.03
C GLY A 290 -35.92 4.07 6.15
N SER A 291 -34.65 4.29 5.80
CA SER A 291 -33.55 4.48 6.73
C SER A 291 -33.01 5.91 6.71
N THR A 292 -32.11 6.20 7.64
CA THR A 292 -31.46 7.50 7.79
C THR A 292 -29.95 7.34 7.79
N MET A 293 -29.26 8.42 7.47
CA MET A 293 -27.82 8.53 7.65
C MET A 293 -27.47 9.84 8.35
N GLU A 294 -26.26 9.91 8.89
CA GLU A 294 -25.65 11.11 9.46
C GLU A 294 -24.23 11.27 8.90
N ILE A 295 -23.82 12.52 8.66
CA ILE A 295 -22.45 12.83 8.26
C ILE A 295 -21.60 12.92 9.52
N VAL A 296 -20.44 12.25 9.52
CA VAL A 296 -19.46 12.33 10.60
C VAL A 296 -18.34 13.27 10.15
N GLU A 297 -18.21 14.42 10.83
CA GLU A 297 -17.12 15.37 10.59
C GLU A 297 -15.80 14.79 11.08
N GLY A 298 -14.73 14.82 10.24
CA GLY A 298 -13.36 14.51 10.64
C GLY A 298 -12.87 13.10 10.32
N ALA A 299 -13.14 12.55 9.13
CA ALA A 299 -12.49 11.35 8.61
C ALA A 299 -11.38 11.70 7.60
#